data_778e404c1bf387f88aa5967b77c579b9
#
_entry.id   778e404c1bf387f88aa5967b77c579b9
#
_cell.length_a   1.000
_cell.length_b   1.000
_cell.length_c   1.000
_cell.angle_alpha   90.00
_cell.angle_beta   90.00
_cell.angle_gamma   90.00
#
_symmetry.space_group_name_H-M   'P 1'
#
loop_
_entity.id
_entity.type
_entity.pdbx_description
1 polymer ?
#
loop_
_entity_poly.entity_id
_entity_poly.type
_entity_poly.pdbx_seq_one_letter_code
_entity_poly.pdbx_strand_id
1 'polypeptide(L)'
;YMMDKVVETNDEKLQFLHEVFEFFNGDELISAIRTITGETSIVSADAQYTKFTPGHFLTRHRDVVAGKDRRVAYVFSATWGWHPDWGGLLQFYQEDGTPEDTWTPGFNTLSLFDTSYIHSVTYVTPFAQTPRLSLSGWFRGPANPVVAKEVWNIKSNLTS
;
A
#
# COMPACT_ATOMS: atom_id res chain seq x y z
N TYR A 1 -12.43 -7.65 5.07
CA TYR A 1 -11.35 -7.17 4.18
C TYR A 1 -11.88 -7.16 2.75
N MET A 2 -12.10 -6.00 2.19
CA MET A 2 -12.32 -5.85 0.75
C MET A 2 -11.31 -4.84 0.20
N MET A 3 -10.60 -5.24 -0.81
CA MET A 3 -9.60 -4.44 -1.50
C MET A 3 -9.74 -4.70 -2.99
N ASP A 4 -10.15 -3.66 -3.72
CA ASP A 4 -10.16 -3.73 -5.17
C ASP A 4 -8.73 -3.50 -5.67
N LYS A 5 -8.13 -4.50 -6.29
CA LYS A 5 -6.86 -4.38 -6.98
C LYS A 5 -7.12 -3.96 -8.42
N VAL A 6 -6.57 -2.84 -8.82
CA VAL A 6 -6.43 -2.53 -10.24
C VAL A 6 -5.15 -3.25 -10.72
N VAL A 7 -5.34 -4.37 -11.37
CA VAL A 7 -4.30 -5.09 -12.10
C VAL A 7 -4.46 -4.72 -13.56
N GLU A 8 -3.35 -4.55 -14.26
CA GLU A 8 -3.26 -4.20 -15.69
C GLU A 8 -4.60 -4.23 -16.46
N THR A 9 -5.09 -3.09 -16.85
CA THR A 9 -6.33 -2.95 -17.59
C THR A 9 -6.10 -2.10 -18.82
N ASN A 10 -6.73 -2.46 -19.94
CA ASN A 10 -6.78 -1.66 -21.16
C ASN A 10 -7.94 -0.64 -21.13
N ASP A 11 -8.59 -0.42 -19.98
CA ASP A 11 -9.65 0.54 -19.84
C ASP A 11 -9.06 1.97 -19.81
N GLU A 12 -9.38 2.77 -20.82
CA GLU A 12 -8.93 4.17 -20.94
C GLU A 12 -9.29 5.02 -19.71
N LYS A 13 -10.39 4.68 -19.00
CA LYS A 13 -10.79 5.37 -17.76
C LYS A 13 -9.80 5.14 -16.61
N LEU A 14 -8.95 4.13 -16.72
CA LEU A 14 -7.94 3.79 -15.72
C LEU A 14 -6.53 4.22 -16.14
N GLN A 15 -6.40 4.91 -17.29
CA GLN A 15 -5.11 5.42 -17.79
C GLN A 15 -4.38 6.27 -16.73
N PHE A 16 -5.12 7.13 -16.01
CA PHE A 16 -4.55 7.94 -14.94
C PHE A 16 -3.92 7.09 -13.82
N LEU A 17 -4.46 5.92 -13.53
CA LEU A 17 -3.90 5.02 -12.52
C LEU A 17 -2.55 4.45 -12.96
N HIS A 18 -2.39 4.18 -14.26
CA HIS A 18 -1.09 3.76 -14.82
C HIS A 18 -0.07 4.88 -14.75
N GLU A 19 -0.45 6.11 -15.08
CA GLU A 19 0.45 7.28 -14.99
C GLU A 19 0.94 7.50 -13.56
N VAL A 20 0.06 7.35 -12.56
CA VAL A 20 0.46 7.42 -11.14
C VAL A 20 1.41 6.28 -10.79
N PHE A 21 1.17 5.06 -11.26
CA PHE A 21 2.08 3.93 -11.04
C PHE A 21 3.45 4.14 -11.68
N GLU A 22 3.50 4.66 -12.91
CA GLU A 22 4.75 5.01 -13.59
C GLU A 22 5.50 6.10 -12.83
N PHE A 23 4.80 7.11 -12.31
CA PHE A 23 5.42 8.13 -11.45
C PHE A 23 6.07 7.52 -10.20
N PHE A 24 5.42 6.52 -9.56
CA PHE A 24 6.00 5.84 -8.40
C PHE A 24 7.24 5.00 -8.75
N ASN A 25 7.43 4.63 -10.01
CA ASN A 25 8.60 3.93 -10.53
C ASN A 25 9.60 4.85 -11.25
N GLY A 26 9.31 6.15 -11.33
CA GLY A 26 10.22 7.13 -11.93
C GLY A 26 11.48 7.35 -11.10
N ASP A 27 12.59 7.59 -11.77
CA ASP A 27 13.92 7.74 -11.16
C ASP A 27 13.96 8.83 -10.09
N GLU A 28 13.23 9.93 -10.29
CA GLU A 28 13.16 11.06 -9.35
C GLU A 28 12.55 10.63 -8.01
N LEU A 29 11.38 9.97 -8.04
CA LEU A 29 10.73 9.53 -6.82
C LEU A 29 11.53 8.42 -6.14
N ILE A 30 12.00 7.42 -6.89
CA ILE A 30 12.84 6.35 -6.34
C ILE A 30 14.10 6.93 -5.66
N SER A 31 14.75 7.92 -6.28
CA SER A 31 15.91 8.60 -5.69
C SER A 31 15.56 9.36 -4.41
N ALA A 32 14.43 10.08 -4.40
CA ALA A 32 13.94 10.76 -3.21
C ALA A 32 13.64 9.79 -2.07
N ILE A 33 12.96 8.67 -2.36
CA ILE A 33 12.64 7.65 -1.36
C ILE A 33 13.92 7.03 -0.78
N ARG A 34 14.91 6.70 -1.60
CA ARG A 34 16.23 6.22 -1.13
C ARG A 34 16.89 7.23 -0.17
N THR A 35 16.80 8.51 -0.50
CA THR A 35 17.39 9.58 0.33
C THR A 35 16.66 9.72 1.67
N ILE A 36 15.32 9.71 1.66
CA ILE A 36 14.49 9.91 2.86
C ILE A 36 14.61 8.70 3.81
N THR A 37 14.63 7.48 3.26
CA THR A 37 14.59 6.25 4.06
C THR A 37 15.98 5.68 4.38
N GLY A 38 17.02 6.09 3.66
CA GLY A 38 18.35 5.47 3.71
C GLY A 38 18.44 4.12 3.00
N GLU A 39 17.34 3.61 2.44
CA GLU A 39 17.29 2.33 1.75
C GLU A 39 17.77 2.43 0.31
N THR A 40 19.07 2.38 0.11
CA THR A 40 19.72 2.57 -1.19
C THR A 40 19.45 1.43 -2.19
N SER A 41 19.00 0.27 -1.71
CA SER A 41 18.72 -0.92 -2.53
C SER A 41 17.38 -0.88 -3.29
N ILE A 42 16.52 0.10 -3.03
CA ILE A 42 15.22 0.23 -3.70
C ILE A 42 15.43 0.44 -5.21
N VAL A 43 14.72 -0.33 -6.03
CA VAL A 43 14.78 -0.24 -7.50
C VAL A 43 13.42 -0.08 -8.16
N SER A 44 12.33 -0.37 -7.45
CA SER A 44 10.97 -0.29 -7.99
C SER A 44 9.94 -0.10 -6.89
N ALA A 45 8.71 0.22 -7.30
CA ALA A 45 7.53 0.18 -6.45
C ALA A 45 6.49 -0.77 -7.05
N ASP A 46 5.80 -1.56 -6.21
CA ASP A 46 4.52 -2.13 -6.59
C ASP A 46 3.38 -1.27 -6.03
N ALA A 47 2.18 -1.42 -6.58
CA ALA A 47 1.05 -0.60 -6.20
C ALA A 47 -0.27 -1.37 -6.26
N GLN A 48 -1.16 -1.03 -5.35
CA GLN A 48 -2.54 -1.47 -5.36
C GLN A 48 -3.44 -0.30 -4.98
N TYR A 49 -4.50 -0.08 -5.75
CA TYR A 49 -5.53 0.88 -5.39
C TYR A 49 -6.46 0.26 -4.35
N THR A 50 -6.68 0.98 -3.27
CA THR A 50 -7.52 0.52 -2.17
C THR A 50 -8.69 1.48 -1.95
N LYS A 51 -9.87 0.90 -1.74
CA LYS A 51 -11.09 1.62 -1.40
C LYS A 51 -11.68 1.01 -0.13
N PHE A 52 -11.77 1.81 0.92
CA PHE A 52 -12.44 1.43 2.16
C PHE A 52 -13.74 2.21 2.29
N THR A 53 -14.83 1.51 2.44
CA THR A 53 -16.19 2.05 2.68
C THR A 53 -16.68 1.65 4.07
N PRO A 54 -17.78 2.17 4.58
CA PRO A 54 -18.36 1.76 5.86
C PRO A 54 -18.37 0.26 6.05
N GLY A 55 -17.88 -0.21 7.19
CA GLY A 55 -17.74 -1.63 7.52
C GLY A 55 -16.39 -2.26 7.13
N HIS A 56 -15.58 -1.60 6.33
CA HIS A 56 -14.27 -2.12 5.93
C HIS A 56 -13.20 -1.84 6.98
N PHE A 57 -12.25 -2.74 7.08
CA PHE A 57 -11.06 -2.64 7.93
C PHE A 57 -9.97 -3.60 7.43
N LEU A 58 -8.77 -3.45 7.94
CA LEU A 58 -7.68 -4.40 7.73
C LEU A 58 -7.10 -4.78 9.10
N THR A 59 -7.08 -6.07 9.41
CA THR A 59 -6.56 -6.58 10.68
C THR A 59 -5.06 -6.34 10.81
N ARG A 60 -4.56 -6.43 12.04
CA ARG A 60 -3.14 -6.29 12.35
C ARG A 60 -2.29 -7.31 11.57
N HIS A 61 -1.22 -6.83 10.94
CA HIS A 61 -0.28 -7.64 10.18
C HIS A 61 1.06 -6.92 10.06
N ARG A 62 2.05 -7.63 9.52
CA ARG A 62 3.32 -7.09 9.04
C ARG A 62 3.40 -7.29 7.53
N ASP A 63 4.20 -6.46 6.88
CA ASP A 63 4.39 -6.53 5.44
C ASP A 63 5.60 -7.37 5.03
N VAL A 64 6.35 -7.86 6.01
CA VAL A 64 7.47 -8.78 5.77
C VAL A 64 6.96 -10.09 5.22
N VAL A 65 7.37 -10.43 4.00
CA VAL A 65 7.03 -11.70 3.35
C VAL A 65 8.31 -12.34 2.82
N ALA A 66 8.58 -13.57 3.23
CA ALA A 66 9.75 -14.32 2.77
C ALA A 66 9.78 -14.39 1.23
N GLY A 67 10.93 -14.11 0.65
CA GLY A 67 11.14 -14.12 -0.79
C GLY A 67 10.57 -12.91 -1.56
N LYS A 68 9.89 -11.99 -0.90
CA LYS A 68 9.48 -10.70 -1.48
C LYS A 68 10.36 -9.60 -0.90
N ASP A 69 11.18 -9.00 -1.73
CA ASP A 69 12.15 -7.98 -1.31
C ASP A 69 11.48 -6.62 -1.09
N ARG A 70 10.56 -6.55 -0.12
CA ARG A 70 9.86 -5.35 0.31
C ARG A 70 10.74 -4.60 1.30
N ARG A 71 11.12 -3.37 0.98
CA ARG A 71 12.01 -2.53 1.78
C ARG A 71 11.27 -1.52 2.63
N VAL A 72 10.36 -0.80 2.02
CA VAL A 72 9.56 0.25 2.65
C VAL A 72 8.12 0.10 2.23
N ALA A 73 7.21 0.07 3.17
CA ALA A 73 5.77 0.14 2.91
C ALA A 73 5.35 1.59 2.69
N TYR A 74 4.37 1.80 1.83
CA TYR A 74 3.83 3.13 1.62
C TYR A 74 2.31 3.14 1.48
N VAL A 75 1.71 4.26 1.88
CA VAL A 75 0.31 4.60 1.62
C VAL A 75 0.25 6.04 1.12
N PHE A 76 -0.12 6.20 -0.15
CA PHE A 76 -0.46 7.51 -0.71
C PHE A 76 -1.97 7.72 -0.60
N SER A 77 -2.38 8.68 0.22
CA SER A 77 -3.79 8.99 0.45
C SER A 77 -4.32 9.97 -0.59
N ALA A 78 -5.40 9.56 -1.27
CA ALA A 78 -6.12 10.34 -2.27
C ALA A 78 -7.51 10.79 -1.81
N THR A 79 -7.81 10.71 -0.51
CA THR A 79 -9.11 11.05 0.04
C THR A 79 -9.15 12.49 0.52
N TRP A 80 -9.98 13.29 -0.10
CA TRP A 80 -10.22 14.66 0.33
C TRP A 80 -11.15 14.73 1.53
N GLY A 81 -10.80 15.58 2.53
CA GLY A 81 -11.71 15.92 3.64
C GLY A 81 -12.05 14.74 4.56
N TRP A 82 -11.16 13.74 4.70
CA TRP A 82 -11.38 12.62 5.61
C TRP A 82 -11.41 13.09 7.06
N HIS A 83 -12.45 12.69 7.79
CA HIS A 83 -12.59 13.02 9.20
C HIS A 83 -12.08 11.89 10.09
N PRO A 84 -11.28 12.16 11.15
CA PRO A 84 -10.73 11.12 12.03
C PRO A 84 -11.79 10.21 12.65
N ASP A 85 -12.95 10.75 13.02
CA ASP A 85 -14.04 9.98 13.62
C ASP A 85 -14.65 8.94 12.69
N TRP A 86 -14.37 9.03 11.38
CA TRP A 86 -14.84 8.03 10.41
C TRP A 86 -14.03 6.73 10.49
N GLY A 87 -12.98 6.68 11.31
CA GLY A 87 -12.08 5.54 11.36
C GLY A 87 -11.24 5.41 10.08
N GLY A 88 -10.95 4.18 9.65
CA GLY A 88 -10.09 3.96 8.48
C GLY A 88 -8.67 4.49 8.67
N LEU A 89 -8.24 4.66 9.92
CA LEU A 89 -6.94 5.19 10.29
C LEU A 89 -5.86 4.13 10.12
N LEU A 90 -4.68 4.53 9.69
CA LEU A 90 -3.50 3.67 9.71
C LEU A 90 -2.96 3.67 11.14
N GLN A 91 -3.07 2.53 11.82
CA GLN A 91 -2.70 2.38 13.22
C GLN A 91 -1.54 1.40 13.37
N PHE A 92 -0.56 1.79 14.19
CA PHE A 92 0.63 1.02 14.52
C PHE A 92 0.55 0.46 15.93
N TYR A 93 1.27 -0.65 16.18
CA TYR A 93 1.21 -1.39 17.43
C TYR A 93 2.59 -1.86 17.89
N GLN A 94 2.76 -1.90 19.19
CA GLN A 94 3.86 -2.61 19.83
C GLN A 94 3.67 -4.15 19.71
N GLU A 95 4.71 -4.91 20.07
CA GLU A 95 4.69 -6.38 20.00
C GLU A 95 3.58 -7.01 20.86
N ASP A 96 3.25 -6.40 21.98
CA ASP A 96 2.19 -6.86 22.88
C ASP A 96 0.77 -6.52 22.36
N GLY A 97 0.67 -5.78 21.26
CA GLY A 97 -0.57 -5.34 20.64
C GLY A 97 -1.10 -4.01 21.18
N THR A 98 -0.37 -3.34 22.04
CA THR A 98 -0.71 -1.98 22.50
C THR A 98 -0.61 -0.99 21.33
N PRO A 99 -1.63 -0.15 21.07
CA PRO A 99 -1.53 0.92 20.07
C PRO A 99 -0.40 1.89 20.42
N GLU A 100 0.40 2.23 19.41
CA GLU A 100 1.56 3.11 19.57
C GLU A 100 1.36 4.44 18.84
N ASP A 101 0.91 4.38 17.60
CA ASP A 101 0.69 5.58 16.79
C ASP A 101 -0.50 5.39 15.84
N THR A 102 -1.10 6.49 15.41
CA THR A 102 -2.28 6.47 14.54
C THR A 102 -2.28 7.66 13.59
N TRP A 103 -2.29 7.37 12.29
CA TRP A 103 -2.27 8.38 11.24
C TRP A 103 -3.62 8.49 10.52
N THR A 104 -4.16 9.69 10.54
CA THR A 104 -5.35 10.03 9.75
C THR A 104 -4.97 10.19 8.27
N PRO A 105 -5.73 9.63 7.32
CA PRO A 105 -5.49 9.82 5.90
C PRO A 105 -5.60 11.29 5.51
N GLY A 106 -4.48 11.93 5.18
CA GLY A 106 -4.44 13.30 4.67
C GLY A 106 -4.45 13.29 3.13
N PHE A 107 -5.24 14.18 2.50
CA PHE A 107 -5.23 14.30 1.04
C PHE A 107 -3.83 14.65 0.52
N ASN A 108 -3.42 13.99 -0.57
CA ASN A 108 -2.10 14.17 -1.19
C ASN A 108 -0.93 13.96 -0.23
N THR A 109 -1.04 12.96 0.64
CA THR A 109 -0.03 12.62 1.64
C THR A 109 0.55 11.24 1.37
N LEU A 110 1.86 11.15 1.32
CA LEU A 110 2.60 9.89 1.22
C LEU A 110 3.13 9.51 2.61
N SER A 111 2.62 8.43 3.17
CA SER A 111 3.10 7.82 4.41
C SER A 111 4.10 6.71 4.08
N LEU A 112 5.24 6.70 4.74
CA LEU A 112 6.31 5.71 4.59
C LEU A 112 6.58 5.06 5.94
N PHE A 113 6.74 3.74 5.98
CA PHE A 113 7.08 3.01 7.21
C PHE A 113 7.80 1.69 6.92
N ASP A 114 8.53 1.21 7.91
CA ASP A 114 9.24 -0.06 7.81
C ASP A 114 8.25 -1.23 7.75
N THR A 115 8.54 -2.21 6.89
CA THR A 115 7.68 -3.38 6.65
C THR A 115 7.55 -4.29 7.88
N SER A 116 8.44 -4.16 8.86
CA SER A 116 8.40 -4.91 10.12
C SER A 116 7.38 -4.38 11.13
N TYR A 117 6.90 -3.14 10.98
CA TYR A 117 5.90 -2.59 11.90
C TYR A 117 4.58 -3.35 11.82
N ILE A 118 4.03 -3.69 12.99
CA ILE A 118 2.67 -4.21 13.10
C ILE A 118 1.71 -3.04 12.87
N HIS A 119 0.85 -3.17 11.88
CA HIS A 119 -0.11 -2.12 11.55
C HIS A 119 -1.46 -2.68 11.11
N SER A 120 -2.46 -1.82 11.09
CA SER A 120 -3.82 -2.12 10.64
C SER A 120 -4.45 -0.89 9.98
N VAL A 121 -5.59 -1.11 9.32
CA VAL A 121 -6.54 -0.02 9.02
C VAL A 121 -7.74 -0.21 9.93
N THR A 122 -8.03 0.79 10.77
CA THR A 122 -9.14 0.71 11.72
C THR A 122 -10.49 0.64 11.00
N TYR A 123 -11.51 0.20 11.70
CA TYR A 123 -12.86 0.06 11.14
C TYR A 123 -13.41 1.41 10.62
N VAL A 124 -13.90 1.42 9.39
CA VAL A 124 -14.61 2.57 8.81
C VAL A 124 -16.03 2.58 9.32
N THR A 125 -16.40 3.67 10.00
CA THR A 125 -17.69 3.79 10.67
C THR A 125 -18.86 3.91 9.69
N PRO A 126 -20.10 3.55 10.11
CA PRO A 126 -21.29 3.65 9.25
C PRO A 126 -21.64 5.07 8.81
N PHE A 127 -21.16 6.08 9.53
CA PHE A 127 -21.42 7.49 9.24
C PHE A 127 -20.33 8.17 8.41
N ALA A 128 -19.33 7.43 7.93
CA ALA A 128 -18.37 7.96 6.96
C ALA A 128 -19.10 8.34 5.66
N GLN A 129 -18.92 9.59 5.23
CA GLN A 129 -19.68 10.17 4.13
C GLN A 129 -19.08 9.89 2.75
N THR A 130 -17.81 9.56 2.70
CA THR A 130 -17.07 9.27 1.47
C THR A 130 -16.21 8.02 1.63
N PRO A 131 -15.86 7.32 0.54
CA PRO A 131 -14.88 6.23 0.63
C PRO A 131 -13.47 6.77 0.91
N ARG A 132 -12.68 6.03 1.71
CA ARG A 132 -11.25 6.24 1.82
C ARG A 132 -10.55 5.61 0.61
N LEU A 133 -9.88 6.45 -0.17
CA LEU A 133 -9.16 6.05 -1.36
C LEU A 133 -7.67 6.19 -1.13
N SER A 134 -6.89 5.18 -1.48
CA SER A 134 -5.43 5.25 -1.42
C SER A 134 -4.76 4.35 -2.45
N LEU A 135 -3.55 4.73 -2.83
CA LEU A 135 -2.59 3.87 -3.47
C LEU A 135 -1.64 3.36 -2.38
N SER A 136 -1.52 2.06 -2.25
CA SER A 136 -0.63 1.45 -1.26
C SER A 136 0.23 0.37 -1.90
N GLY A 137 1.39 0.11 -1.33
CA GLY A 137 2.32 -0.88 -1.86
C GLY A 137 3.64 -0.85 -1.13
N TRP A 138 4.67 -1.33 -1.83
CA TRP A 138 6.01 -1.45 -1.26
C TRP A 138 7.06 -0.96 -2.25
N PHE A 139 7.97 -0.14 -1.77
CA PHE A 139 9.24 0.06 -2.45
C PHE A 139 10.10 -1.19 -2.26
N ARG A 140 10.67 -1.70 -3.34
CA ARG A 140 11.28 -3.01 -3.42
C ARG A 140 12.74 -2.93 -3.85
N GLY A 141 13.54 -3.82 -3.28
CA GLY A 141 14.89 -4.09 -3.76
C GLY A 141 14.90 -4.92 -5.05
N PRO A 142 16.09 -5.31 -5.53
CA PRO A 142 16.24 -6.14 -6.73
C PRO A 142 15.49 -7.46 -6.55
N ALA A 143 14.69 -7.84 -7.56
CA ALA A 143 13.97 -9.10 -7.53
C ALA A 143 14.98 -10.27 -7.44
N ASN A 144 14.77 -11.17 -6.46
CA ASN A 144 15.53 -12.41 -6.45
C ASN A 144 15.08 -13.28 -7.63
N PRO A 145 15.97 -13.64 -8.60
CA PRO A 145 15.58 -14.39 -9.79
C PRO A 145 14.90 -15.73 -9.50
N VAL A 146 15.14 -16.32 -8.33
CA VAL A 146 14.53 -17.59 -7.91
C VAL A 146 13.05 -17.43 -7.60
N VAL A 147 12.64 -16.29 -7.06
CA VAL A 147 11.22 -16.03 -6.66
C VAL A 147 10.36 -15.58 -7.85
N ALA A 148 10.96 -14.92 -8.83
CA ALA A 148 10.22 -14.49 -10.04
C ALA A 148 9.64 -15.68 -10.82
N LYS A 149 10.26 -16.84 -10.79
CA LYS A 149 9.76 -18.06 -11.46
C LYS A 149 8.56 -18.69 -10.77
N GLU A 150 8.44 -18.61 -9.46
CA GLU A 150 7.32 -19.22 -8.71
C GLU A 150 6.02 -18.42 -8.86
N VAL A 151 6.10 -17.11 -8.98
CA VAL A 151 4.91 -16.24 -9.15
C VAL A 151 4.26 -16.44 -10.52
N TRP A 152 5.01 -16.75 -11.57
CA TRP A 152 4.48 -17.07 -12.89
C TRP A 152 3.74 -18.40 -12.95
N ASN A 153 4.18 -19.41 -12.20
CA ASN A 153 3.57 -20.73 -12.19
C ASN A 153 2.18 -20.77 -11.49
N ILE A 154 1.89 -19.82 -10.60
CA ILE A 154 0.57 -19.74 -9.94
C ILE A 154 -0.48 -19.14 -10.87
N LYS A 155 -0.11 -18.28 -11.82
CA LYS A 155 -1.05 -17.68 -12.78
C LYS A 155 -1.49 -18.65 -13.88
N SER A 156 -0.68 -19.63 -14.24
CA SER A 156 -1.00 -20.62 -15.30
C SER A 156 -1.93 -21.75 -14.85
N ASN A 157 -2.14 -21.94 -13.55
CA ASN A 157 -3.00 -23.00 -13.00
C ASN A 157 -4.43 -22.54 -12.65
N LEU A 158 -4.77 -21.28 -12.92
CA LEU A 158 -6.11 -20.71 -12.64
C LEU A 158 -6.99 -20.57 -13.90
N THR A 159 -6.55 -21.08 -15.05
CA THR A 159 -7.29 -21.06 -16.32
C THR A 159 -7.52 -22.46 -16.90
N SER A 160 -7.89 -23.42 -16.05
CA SER A 160 -8.43 -24.72 -16.50
C SER A 160 -9.72 -25.02 -15.78
#